data_6f3daabed011a111f9c7df1eb63b9ee7
#
_entry.id   6f3daabed011a111f9c7df1eb63b9ee7
#
_cell.length_a   1.000
_cell.length_b   1.000
_cell.length_c   1.000
_cell.angle_alpha   90.00
_cell.angle_beta   90.00
_cell.angle_gamma   90.00
#
_symmetry.space_group_name_H-M   'P 1'
#
loop_
_entity.id
_entity.type
_entity.pdbx_description
1 polymer ?
#
loop_
_entity_poly.entity_id
_entity_poly.type
_entity_poly.pdbx_seq_one_letter_code
_entity_poly.pdbx_strand_id
1 'polypeptide(L)'
;MRTIVSSEEMRWCDETAIRSFGIPSLLLMENAGKGSADAIARFFGPLKDCSIVVACGKGNNGGDGFVVARHLLNHGAIVTVVLLASGRELKGDARRNFEILSAILKQFPKRVQIKKFTEKSLSGLKVDLVVDALLGTGFSGAIRSPLSGMIDWINRQKVPVVSLDIPSGINGTTGMMANKAVAAQRTVTMGAIKTGLLCNQGREHAGDVEVIDIGIPAGVYASRNLRTFLIESGDVAAVLPRRKLTAHKYSVGKVFILAGSTGFTGAAALAAFAALRSGAGAVLLGTPETVYPILAKKLSEAIVVPLPATQSGSLSMAGIRQIEERIRWADVTVIGPGLSQNAETVEVVAQLAATGKGKMLIDADGLNAIARSGVRLLRKSGREIIVTPHSG
;
A
#
# COMPACT_ATOMS: atom_id res chain seq x y z
N MET A 1 13.73 -2.28 -4.78
CA MET A 1 12.49 -1.45 -4.70
C MET A 1 11.72 -1.59 -5.99
N ARG A 2 10.44 -1.87 -5.90
CA ARG A 2 9.54 -1.97 -7.05
C ARG A 2 8.90 -0.61 -7.32
N THR A 3 9.00 -0.10 -8.55
CA THR A 3 8.33 1.15 -8.94
C THR A 3 6.81 0.97 -8.85
N ILE A 4 6.13 1.91 -8.22
CA ILE A 4 4.67 2.02 -8.20
C ILE A 4 4.28 3.34 -8.86
N VAL A 5 3.11 3.39 -9.50
CA VAL A 5 2.71 4.49 -10.37
C VAL A 5 1.32 5.02 -10.03
N SER A 6 1.09 6.29 -10.27
CA SER A 6 -0.25 6.87 -10.35
C SER A 6 -0.96 6.42 -11.62
N SER A 7 -2.27 6.62 -11.70
CA SER A 7 -3.04 6.37 -12.94
C SER A 7 -2.52 7.19 -14.12
N GLU A 8 -2.06 8.43 -13.86
CA GLU A 8 -1.51 9.30 -14.90
C GLU A 8 -0.14 8.81 -15.38
N GLU A 9 0.72 8.39 -14.46
CA GLU A 9 2.03 7.83 -14.79
C GLU A 9 1.90 6.52 -15.57
N MET A 10 0.95 5.65 -15.21
CA MET A 10 0.71 4.43 -15.98
C MET A 10 0.24 4.74 -17.40
N ARG A 11 -0.70 5.69 -17.56
CA ARG A 11 -1.15 6.14 -18.87
C ARG A 11 0.00 6.68 -19.71
N TRP A 12 0.90 7.45 -19.10
CA TRP A 12 2.09 7.93 -19.77
C TRP A 12 3.01 6.77 -20.23
N CYS A 13 3.17 5.73 -19.41
CA CYS A 13 3.94 4.53 -19.78
C CYS A 13 3.32 3.84 -20.99
N ASP A 14 2.00 3.64 -21.00
CA ASP A 14 1.26 3.05 -22.12
C ASP A 14 1.42 3.89 -23.40
N GLU A 15 1.21 5.21 -23.32
CA GLU A 15 1.35 6.13 -24.45
C GLU A 15 2.78 6.15 -24.99
N THR A 16 3.79 6.08 -24.12
CA THR A 16 5.19 6.02 -24.53
C THR A 16 5.51 4.72 -25.24
N ALA A 17 5.02 3.59 -24.72
CA ALA A 17 5.18 2.29 -25.37
C ALA A 17 4.56 2.29 -26.77
N ILE A 18 3.38 2.87 -26.91
CA ILE A 18 2.65 2.92 -28.20
C ILE A 18 3.31 3.92 -29.17
N ARG A 19 3.55 5.17 -28.74
CA ARG A 19 3.96 6.25 -29.64
C ARG A 19 5.46 6.28 -29.93
N SER A 20 6.29 6.00 -28.91
CA SER A 20 7.74 6.12 -29.04
C SER A 20 8.41 4.79 -29.45
N PHE A 21 7.85 3.66 -29.03
CA PHE A 21 8.37 2.33 -29.36
C PHE A 21 7.56 1.60 -30.44
N GLY A 22 6.43 2.18 -30.88
CA GLY A 22 5.60 1.60 -31.94
C GLY A 22 4.89 0.30 -31.56
N ILE A 23 4.74 0.02 -30.25
CA ILE A 23 4.07 -1.21 -29.80
C ILE A 23 2.56 -1.02 -29.99
N PRO A 24 1.87 -1.86 -30.79
CA PRO A 24 0.43 -1.72 -30.99
C PRO A 24 -0.34 -1.86 -29.68
N SER A 25 -1.30 -0.96 -29.41
CA SER A 25 -2.15 -1.01 -28.21
C SER A 25 -2.91 -2.33 -28.08
N LEU A 26 -3.31 -2.92 -29.22
CA LEU A 26 -3.96 -4.23 -29.27
C LEU A 26 -3.05 -5.35 -28.73
N LEU A 27 -1.72 -5.24 -28.94
CA LEU A 27 -0.76 -6.22 -28.42
C LEU A 27 -0.63 -6.09 -26.90
N LEU A 28 -0.57 -4.85 -26.37
CA LEU A 28 -0.56 -4.63 -24.92
C LEU A 28 -1.83 -5.19 -24.26
N MET A 29 -3.00 -4.96 -24.87
CA MET A 29 -4.29 -5.50 -24.41
C MET A 29 -4.33 -7.04 -24.47
N GLU A 30 -3.78 -7.63 -25.52
CA GLU A 30 -3.67 -9.09 -25.63
C GLU A 30 -2.81 -9.69 -24.50
N ASN A 31 -1.64 -9.10 -24.26
CA ASN A 31 -0.74 -9.52 -23.17
C ASN A 31 -1.41 -9.35 -21.81
N ALA A 32 -2.08 -8.23 -21.57
CA ALA A 32 -2.83 -7.95 -20.34
C ALA A 32 -3.91 -9.01 -20.09
N GLY A 33 -4.74 -9.27 -21.08
CA GLY A 33 -5.83 -10.24 -20.95
C GLY A 33 -5.35 -11.68 -20.82
N LYS A 34 -4.36 -12.09 -21.64
CA LYS A 34 -3.76 -13.42 -21.54
C LYS A 34 -3.11 -13.64 -20.19
N GLY A 35 -2.22 -12.73 -19.77
CA GLY A 35 -1.54 -12.82 -18.46
C GLY A 35 -2.52 -12.84 -17.30
N SER A 36 -3.62 -12.07 -17.39
CA SER A 36 -4.69 -12.06 -16.38
C SER A 36 -5.44 -13.39 -16.31
N ALA A 37 -5.77 -14.00 -17.45
CA ALA A 37 -6.40 -15.32 -17.48
C ALA A 37 -5.50 -16.41 -16.89
N ASP A 38 -4.21 -16.38 -17.19
CA ASP A 38 -3.22 -17.29 -16.62
C ASP A 38 -3.08 -17.07 -15.09
N ALA A 39 -3.11 -15.82 -14.62
CA ALA A 39 -3.10 -15.51 -13.19
C ALA A 39 -4.37 -16.01 -12.48
N ILE A 40 -5.54 -15.85 -13.10
CA ILE A 40 -6.81 -16.39 -12.59
C ILE A 40 -6.73 -17.91 -12.48
N ALA A 41 -6.22 -18.60 -13.50
CA ALA A 41 -6.07 -20.05 -13.48
C ALA A 41 -5.11 -20.52 -12.37
N ARG A 42 -4.02 -19.79 -12.12
CA ARG A 42 -3.10 -20.09 -10.98
C ARG A 42 -3.76 -19.88 -9.63
N PHE A 43 -4.57 -18.85 -9.49
CA PHE A 43 -5.24 -18.49 -8.23
C PHE A 43 -6.39 -19.45 -7.89
N PHE A 44 -7.25 -19.72 -8.88
CA PHE A 44 -8.47 -20.48 -8.67
C PHE A 44 -8.23 -21.99 -8.77
N GLY A 45 -7.25 -22.42 -9.55
CA GLY A 45 -6.99 -23.82 -9.87
C GLY A 45 -7.61 -24.25 -11.21
N PRO A 46 -7.89 -25.54 -11.41
CA PRO A 46 -8.42 -26.05 -12.67
C PRO A 46 -9.75 -25.39 -13.04
N LEU A 47 -9.81 -24.73 -14.23
CA LEU A 47 -10.99 -23.99 -14.67
C LEU A 47 -11.94 -24.82 -15.56
N LYS A 48 -11.62 -26.08 -15.82
CA LYS A 48 -12.44 -26.95 -16.69
C LYS A 48 -13.87 -27.02 -16.14
N ASP A 49 -14.83 -26.66 -16.99
CA ASP A 49 -16.27 -26.64 -16.71
C ASP A 49 -16.73 -25.67 -15.59
N CYS A 50 -15.80 -24.82 -15.07
CA CYS A 50 -16.15 -23.73 -14.15
C CYS A 50 -16.97 -22.68 -14.88
N SER A 51 -18.03 -22.21 -14.22
CA SER A 51 -18.90 -21.13 -14.72
C SER A 51 -18.37 -19.79 -14.28
N ILE A 52 -17.81 -19.00 -15.19
CA ILE A 52 -17.16 -17.72 -14.90
C ILE A 52 -17.97 -16.57 -15.52
N VAL A 53 -18.29 -15.57 -14.70
CA VAL A 53 -18.89 -14.32 -15.18
C VAL A 53 -17.81 -13.26 -15.32
N VAL A 54 -17.71 -12.67 -16.52
CA VAL A 54 -16.81 -11.54 -16.79
C VAL A 54 -17.65 -10.30 -17.02
N ALA A 55 -17.62 -9.37 -16.07
CA ALA A 55 -18.37 -8.12 -16.09
C ALA A 55 -17.56 -7.06 -16.85
N CYS A 56 -18.00 -6.67 -18.04
CA CYS A 56 -17.24 -5.78 -18.92
C CYS A 56 -17.89 -4.39 -19.05
N GLY A 57 -17.06 -3.35 -18.84
CA GLY A 57 -17.38 -1.97 -19.19
C GLY A 57 -17.17 -1.68 -20.67
N LYS A 58 -17.37 -0.40 -21.06
CA LYS A 58 -17.21 0.05 -22.48
C LYS A 58 -15.78 0.49 -22.84
N GLY A 59 -14.89 0.65 -21.84
CA GLY A 59 -13.51 1.13 -22.02
C GLY A 59 -12.50 0.01 -22.22
N ASN A 60 -11.20 0.36 -22.12
CA ASN A 60 -10.10 -0.58 -22.31
C ASN A 60 -10.14 -1.73 -21.31
N ASN A 61 -10.47 -1.48 -20.04
CA ASN A 61 -10.61 -2.56 -19.04
C ASN A 61 -11.67 -3.61 -19.45
N GLY A 62 -12.79 -3.17 -20.06
CA GLY A 62 -13.75 -4.08 -20.69
C GLY A 62 -13.15 -4.83 -21.88
N GLY A 63 -12.25 -4.18 -22.63
CA GLY A 63 -11.46 -4.81 -23.71
C GLY A 63 -10.57 -5.93 -23.17
N ASP A 64 -9.83 -5.67 -22.09
CA ASP A 64 -9.04 -6.68 -21.38
C ASP A 64 -9.94 -7.85 -20.93
N GLY A 65 -11.15 -7.53 -20.42
CA GLY A 65 -12.16 -8.52 -20.05
C GLY A 65 -12.58 -9.43 -21.20
N PHE A 66 -12.69 -8.94 -22.44
CA PHE A 66 -13.00 -9.79 -23.62
C PHE A 66 -11.84 -10.71 -23.97
N VAL A 67 -10.60 -10.22 -23.84
CA VAL A 67 -9.40 -11.06 -24.02
C VAL A 67 -9.34 -12.14 -22.94
N VAL A 68 -9.54 -11.76 -21.67
CA VAL A 68 -9.63 -12.71 -20.53
C VAL A 68 -10.69 -13.77 -20.81
N ALA A 69 -11.90 -13.38 -21.20
CA ALA A 69 -12.98 -14.32 -21.50
C ALA A 69 -12.56 -15.37 -22.53
N ARG A 70 -11.88 -14.95 -23.60
CA ARG A 70 -11.38 -15.84 -24.65
C ARG A 70 -10.32 -16.81 -24.14
N HIS A 71 -9.38 -16.34 -23.31
CA HIS A 71 -8.34 -17.21 -22.75
C HIS A 71 -8.89 -18.16 -21.67
N LEU A 72 -9.87 -17.73 -20.87
CA LEU A 72 -10.55 -18.63 -19.93
C LEU A 72 -11.27 -19.79 -20.63
N LEU A 73 -11.83 -19.54 -21.84
CA LEU A 73 -12.38 -20.64 -22.67
C LEU A 73 -11.30 -21.65 -23.05
N ASN A 74 -10.08 -21.20 -23.36
CA ASN A 74 -8.96 -22.11 -23.66
C ASN A 74 -8.54 -22.92 -22.45
N HIS A 75 -8.74 -22.42 -21.24
CA HIS A 75 -8.59 -23.18 -19.98
C HIS A 75 -9.78 -24.12 -19.68
N GLY A 76 -10.78 -24.21 -20.59
CA GLY A 76 -11.92 -25.10 -20.47
C GLY A 76 -13.10 -24.55 -19.66
N ALA A 77 -13.09 -23.27 -19.30
CA ALA A 77 -14.20 -22.66 -18.59
C ALA A 77 -15.47 -22.48 -19.45
N ILE A 78 -16.59 -22.30 -18.79
CA ILE A 78 -17.85 -21.82 -19.36
C ILE A 78 -17.96 -20.33 -19.00
N VAL A 79 -17.97 -19.45 -19.99
CA VAL A 79 -17.85 -18.01 -19.76
C VAL A 79 -19.14 -17.28 -20.12
N THR A 80 -19.66 -16.49 -19.19
CA THR A 80 -20.73 -15.53 -19.44
C THR A 80 -20.17 -14.11 -19.35
N VAL A 81 -20.06 -13.43 -20.47
CA VAL A 81 -19.70 -12.01 -20.52
C VAL A 81 -20.94 -11.17 -20.30
N VAL A 82 -20.90 -10.27 -19.33
CA VAL A 82 -21.99 -9.34 -19.02
C VAL A 82 -21.58 -7.92 -19.37
N LEU A 83 -22.28 -7.32 -20.34
CA LEU A 83 -22.00 -5.98 -20.83
C LEU A 83 -22.91 -4.93 -20.17
N LEU A 84 -22.32 -3.83 -19.73
CA LEU A 84 -23.07 -2.63 -19.28
C LEU A 84 -23.44 -1.72 -20.46
N ALA A 85 -22.74 -1.83 -21.58
CA ALA A 85 -22.97 -1.04 -22.80
C ALA A 85 -23.47 -1.93 -23.93
N SER A 86 -24.01 -1.34 -25.00
CA SER A 86 -24.24 -2.08 -26.23
C SER A 86 -22.92 -2.30 -26.99
N GLY A 87 -22.83 -3.37 -27.76
CA GLY A 87 -21.65 -3.61 -28.58
C GLY A 87 -21.33 -2.46 -29.57
N ARG A 88 -22.33 -1.64 -29.92
CA ARG A 88 -22.15 -0.46 -30.80
C ARG A 88 -21.44 0.71 -30.12
N GLU A 89 -21.45 0.76 -28.80
CA GLU A 89 -20.78 1.81 -27.99
C GLU A 89 -19.31 1.52 -27.75
N LEU A 90 -18.85 0.29 -28.04
CA LEU A 90 -17.45 -0.10 -27.94
C LEU A 90 -16.62 0.56 -29.04
N LYS A 91 -15.40 0.98 -28.72
CA LYS A 91 -14.47 1.63 -29.66
C LYS A 91 -13.08 1.01 -29.57
N GLY A 92 -12.25 1.27 -30.60
CA GLY A 92 -10.84 0.85 -30.63
C GLY A 92 -10.62 -0.64 -30.37
N ASP A 93 -9.62 -0.94 -29.56
CA ASP A 93 -9.20 -2.31 -29.26
C ASP A 93 -10.26 -3.12 -28.49
N ALA A 94 -11.04 -2.46 -27.63
CA ALA A 94 -12.16 -3.10 -26.94
C ALA A 94 -13.22 -3.60 -27.92
N ARG A 95 -13.55 -2.80 -28.95
CA ARG A 95 -14.46 -3.22 -30.02
C ARG A 95 -13.90 -4.39 -30.81
N ARG A 96 -12.62 -4.33 -31.18
CA ARG A 96 -11.96 -5.41 -31.91
C ARG A 96 -11.98 -6.73 -31.14
N ASN A 97 -11.67 -6.72 -29.87
CA ASN A 97 -11.70 -7.93 -29.02
C ASN A 97 -13.13 -8.44 -28.78
N PHE A 98 -14.11 -7.56 -28.70
CA PHE A 98 -15.52 -7.95 -28.68
C PHE A 98 -15.97 -8.64 -29.95
N GLU A 99 -15.54 -8.17 -31.14
CA GLU A 99 -15.84 -8.79 -32.45
C GLU A 99 -15.22 -10.19 -32.51
N ILE A 100 -13.98 -10.36 -32.08
CA ILE A 100 -13.29 -11.67 -31.98
C ILE A 100 -14.08 -12.62 -31.09
N LEU A 101 -14.44 -12.18 -29.85
CA LEU A 101 -15.19 -13.00 -28.93
C LEU A 101 -16.58 -13.37 -29.48
N SER A 102 -17.23 -12.43 -30.18
CA SER A 102 -18.54 -12.68 -30.83
C SER A 102 -18.46 -13.71 -31.96
N ALA A 103 -17.34 -13.77 -32.70
CA ALA A 103 -17.10 -14.81 -33.68
C ALA A 103 -16.92 -16.20 -33.03
N ILE A 104 -16.20 -16.24 -31.89
CA ILE A 104 -16.05 -17.48 -31.10
C ILE A 104 -17.40 -17.95 -30.56
N LEU A 105 -18.25 -17.06 -30.08
CA LEU A 105 -19.60 -17.40 -29.60
C LEU A 105 -20.42 -18.14 -30.70
N LYS A 106 -20.31 -17.72 -31.94
CA LYS A 106 -21.02 -18.38 -33.06
C LYS A 106 -20.58 -19.84 -33.25
N GLN A 107 -19.30 -20.14 -32.96
CA GLN A 107 -18.73 -21.49 -33.09
C GLN A 107 -18.99 -22.35 -31.87
N PHE A 108 -18.96 -21.74 -30.68
CA PHE A 108 -19.02 -22.43 -29.37
C PHE A 108 -20.14 -21.91 -28.44
N PRO A 109 -21.42 -21.89 -28.89
CA PRO A 109 -22.52 -21.24 -28.13
C PRO A 109 -22.83 -21.90 -26.79
N LYS A 110 -22.37 -23.14 -26.55
CA LYS A 110 -22.53 -23.83 -25.27
C LYS A 110 -21.45 -23.45 -24.25
N ARG A 111 -20.33 -22.87 -24.69
CA ARG A 111 -19.18 -22.54 -23.84
C ARG A 111 -19.08 -21.06 -23.53
N VAL A 112 -19.65 -20.19 -24.37
CA VAL A 112 -19.61 -18.75 -24.17
C VAL A 112 -20.97 -18.13 -24.43
N GLN A 113 -21.34 -17.16 -23.57
CA GLN A 113 -22.54 -16.35 -23.73
C GLN A 113 -22.20 -14.87 -23.55
N ILE A 114 -22.87 -14.00 -24.28
CA ILE A 114 -22.78 -12.55 -24.10
C ILE A 114 -24.16 -12.03 -23.76
N LYS A 115 -24.31 -11.41 -22.60
CA LYS A 115 -25.58 -10.87 -22.10
C LYS A 115 -25.44 -9.36 -21.83
N LYS A 116 -26.50 -8.60 -22.11
CA LYS A 116 -26.60 -7.24 -21.62
C LYS A 116 -27.01 -7.27 -20.14
N PHE A 117 -26.42 -6.42 -19.33
CA PHE A 117 -26.76 -6.35 -17.93
C PHE A 117 -28.21 -5.89 -17.72
N THR A 118 -28.95 -6.69 -17.04
CA THR A 118 -30.21 -6.36 -16.33
C THR A 118 -30.24 -7.26 -15.10
N GLU A 119 -30.90 -6.83 -14.03
CA GLU A 119 -31.00 -7.67 -12.83
C GLU A 119 -31.61 -9.05 -13.14
N LYS A 120 -32.58 -9.11 -14.06
CA LYS A 120 -33.18 -10.37 -14.52
C LYS A 120 -32.22 -11.24 -15.33
N SER A 121 -31.28 -10.64 -16.10
CA SER A 121 -30.38 -11.40 -16.98
C SER A 121 -29.36 -12.27 -16.20
N LEU A 122 -29.15 -11.95 -14.92
CA LEU A 122 -28.22 -12.63 -14.03
C LEU A 122 -28.91 -13.58 -13.04
N SER A 123 -30.24 -13.58 -13.00
CA SER A 123 -31.00 -14.48 -12.13
C SER A 123 -30.78 -15.94 -12.52
N GLY A 124 -30.51 -16.78 -11.52
CA GLY A 124 -30.31 -18.23 -11.71
C GLY A 124 -29.03 -18.65 -12.44
N LEU A 125 -28.08 -17.73 -12.69
CA LEU A 125 -26.77 -18.10 -13.20
C LEU A 125 -26.00 -18.90 -12.15
N LYS A 126 -25.47 -20.06 -12.54
CA LYS A 126 -24.43 -20.72 -11.79
C LYS A 126 -23.15 -19.89 -11.97
N VAL A 127 -22.49 -19.54 -10.88
CA VAL A 127 -21.26 -18.74 -10.88
C VAL A 127 -20.28 -19.38 -9.90
N ASP A 128 -19.11 -19.70 -10.38
CA ASP A 128 -18.00 -20.23 -9.58
C ASP A 128 -16.91 -19.17 -9.36
N LEU A 129 -16.82 -18.18 -10.27
CA LEU A 129 -15.87 -17.06 -10.20
C LEU A 129 -16.47 -15.84 -10.91
N VAL A 130 -16.19 -14.63 -10.40
CA VAL A 130 -16.49 -13.37 -11.08
C VAL A 130 -15.21 -12.63 -11.43
N VAL A 131 -15.13 -12.12 -12.66
CA VAL A 131 -14.08 -11.21 -13.11
C VAL A 131 -14.67 -9.82 -13.30
N ASP A 132 -14.18 -8.84 -12.54
CA ASP A 132 -14.52 -7.43 -12.66
C ASP A 132 -13.61 -6.76 -13.70
N ALA A 133 -14.17 -6.41 -14.84
CA ALA A 133 -13.56 -5.67 -15.92
C ALA A 133 -14.42 -4.44 -16.30
N LEU A 134 -15.09 -3.82 -15.31
CA LEU A 134 -16.01 -2.71 -15.56
C LEU A 134 -15.30 -1.39 -15.76
N LEU A 135 -14.41 -1.02 -14.83
CA LEU A 135 -13.67 0.24 -14.80
C LEU A 135 -12.19 -0.01 -14.53
N GLY A 136 -11.31 0.74 -15.16
CA GLY A 136 -9.86 0.77 -14.90
C GLY A 136 -9.40 2.16 -14.45
N THR A 137 -8.10 2.46 -14.59
CA THR A 137 -7.44 3.70 -14.15
C THR A 137 -8.05 4.99 -14.70
N GLY A 138 -8.82 4.94 -15.78
CA GLY A 138 -9.43 6.12 -16.40
C GLY A 138 -10.70 6.63 -15.73
N PHE A 139 -11.19 5.96 -14.68
CA PHE A 139 -12.43 6.34 -14.02
C PHE A 139 -12.26 7.45 -12.99
N SER A 140 -13.19 8.41 -13.01
CA SER A 140 -13.37 9.44 -11.98
C SER A 140 -14.85 9.78 -11.83
N GLY A 141 -15.26 10.17 -10.61
CA GLY A 141 -16.62 10.61 -10.31
C GLY A 141 -17.48 9.56 -9.61
N ALA A 142 -18.78 9.77 -9.60
CA ALA A 142 -19.73 8.92 -8.88
C ALA A 142 -20.21 7.73 -9.72
N ILE A 143 -20.36 6.59 -9.09
CA ILE A 143 -20.94 5.37 -9.66
C ILE A 143 -22.47 5.52 -9.72
N ARG A 144 -23.05 5.39 -10.91
CA ARG A 144 -24.51 5.48 -11.16
C ARG A 144 -25.02 4.20 -11.82
N SER A 145 -26.34 4.01 -11.84
CA SER A 145 -26.99 2.92 -12.59
C SER A 145 -26.67 3.04 -14.09
N PRO A 146 -26.44 1.92 -14.80
CA PRO A 146 -26.57 0.52 -14.36
C PRO A 146 -25.31 -0.03 -13.64
N LEU A 147 -24.21 0.70 -13.64
CA LEU A 147 -22.92 0.27 -13.07
C LEU A 147 -23.03 -0.03 -11.57
N SER A 148 -23.74 0.81 -10.80
CA SER A 148 -23.94 0.57 -9.36
C SER A 148 -24.65 -0.75 -9.08
N GLY A 149 -25.67 -1.09 -9.87
CA GLY A 149 -26.38 -2.36 -9.76
C GLY A 149 -25.49 -3.58 -10.07
N MET A 150 -24.57 -3.45 -11.04
CA MET A 150 -23.60 -4.52 -11.35
C MET A 150 -22.57 -4.71 -10.23
N ILE A 151 -22.06 -3.63 -9.64
CA ILE A 151 -21.17 -3.70 -8.48
C ILE A 151 -21.88 -4.36 -7.28
N ASP A 152 -23.15 -4.00 -7.03
CA ASP A 152 -23.95 -4.64 -5.98
C ASP A 152 -24.15 -6.13 -6.24
N TRP A 153 -24.39 -6.51 -7.49
CA TRP A 153 -24.52 -7.90 -7.85
C TRP A 153 -23.22 -8.65 -7.62
N ILE A 154 -22.06 -8.11 -8.05
CA ILE A 154 -20.75 -8.70 -7.83
C ILE A 154 -20.48 -8.91 -6.33
N ASN A 155 -20.66 -7.86 -5.53
CA ASN A 155 -20.37 -7.91 -4.09
C ASN A 155 -21.29 -8.85 -3.30
N ARG A 156 -22.48 -9.17 -3.82
CA ARG A 156 -23.39 -10.15 -3.22
C ARG A 156 -23.04 -11.60 -3.54
N GLN A 157 -22.14 -11.85 -4.49
CA GLN A 157 -21.73 -13.22 -4.82
C GLN A 157 -20.87 -13.81 -3.68
N LYS A 158 -21.12 -15.07 -3.35
CA LYS A 158 -20.35 -15.84 -2.35
C LYS A 158 -19.23 -16.67 -3.01
N VAL A 159 -18.69 -16.19 -4.10
CA VAL A 159 -17.63 -16.81 -4.88
C VAL A 159 -16.45 -15.86 -5.02
N PRO A 160 -15.25 -16.35 -5.34
CA PRO A 160 -14.12 -15.47 -5.57
C PRO A 160 -14.40 -14.39 -6.62
N VAL A 161 -13.88 -13.18 -6.36
CA VAL A 161 -13.94 -12.03 -7.28
C VAL A 161 -12.52 -11.62 -7.61
N VAL A 162 -12.19 -11.54 -8.88
CA VAL A 162 -10.91 -11.03 -9.39
C VAL A 162 -11.16 -9.74 -10.17
N SER A 163 -10.55 -8.65 -9.74
CA SER A 163 -10.61 -7.38 -10.49
C SER A 163 -9.44 -7.27 -11.46
N LEU A 164 -9.71 -6.80 -12.67
CA LEU A 164 -8.69 -6.45 -13.66
C LEU A 164 -8.27 -5.01 -13.46
N ASP A 165 -6.97 -4.79 -13.42
CA ASP A 165 -6.28 -3.53 -13.26
C ASP A 165 -6.50 -2.86 -11.90
N ILE A 166 -7.74 -2.49 -11.56
CA ILE A 166 -8.14 -1.86 -10.31
C ILE A 166 -9.57 -2.29 -10.00
N PRO A 167 -9.93 -2.56 -8.73
CA PRO A 167 -11.32 -2.80 -8.36
C PRO A 167 -12.20 -1.63 -8.82
N SER A 168 -13.25 -1.95 -9.57
CA SER A 168 -14.14 -0.93 -10.14
C SER A 168 -14.75 -0.06 -9.05
N GLY A 169 -14.54 1.25 -9.15
CA GLY A 169 -14.96 2.25 -8.16
C GLY A 169 -13.85 2.76 -7.24
N ILE A 170 -12.64 2.20 -7.34
CA ILE A 170 -11.44 2.69 -6.63
C ILE A 170 -10.66 3.65 -7.54
N ASN A 171 -10.19 4.76 -6.98
CA ASN A 171 -9.28 5.67 -7.67
C ASN A 171 -7.86 5.10 -7.67
N GLY A 172 -7.28 4.88 -8.84
CA GLY A 172 -5.99 4.23 -9.00
C GLY A 172 -4.79 5.02 -8.50
N THR A 173 -4.93 6.31 -8.23
CA THR A 173 -3.87 7.14 -7.65
C THR A 173 -4.00 7.24 -6.14
N THR A 174 -5.19 7.58 -5.65
CA THR A 174 -5.42 7.89 -4.23
C THR A 174 -5.91 6.71 -3.39
N GLY A 175 -6.42 5.66 -4.02
CA GLY A 175 -7.09 4.55 -3.33
C GLY A 175 -8.44 4.89 -2.72
N MET A 176 -8.91 6.12 -2.91
CA MET A 176 -10.23 6.51 -2.41
C MET A 176 -11.33 5.80 -3.20
N MET A 177 -12.29 5.28 -2.49
CA MET A 177 -13.49 4.73 -3.08
C MET A 177 -14.40 5.89 -3.53
N ALA A 178 -15.05 5.74 -4.67
CA ALA A 178 -16.16 6.60 -5.08
C ALA A 178 -17.30 6.46 -4.05
N ASN A 179 -18.54 6.47 -4.45
CA ASN A 179 -19.65 6.11 -3.54
C ASN A 179 -19.84 4.58 -3.39
N LYS A 180 -19.14 3.78 -4.18
CA LYS A 180 -19.22 2.31 -4.21
C LYS A 180 -18.04 1.71 -4.95
N ALA A 181 -17.59 0.51 -4.55
CA ALA A 181 -16.55 -0.23 -5.27
C ALA A 181 -16.76 -1.75 -5.18
N VAL A 182 -16.14 -2.47 -6.08
CA VAL A 182 -16.02 -3.93 -6.02
C VAL A 182 -15.06 -4.30 -4.90
N ALA A 183 -15.40 -5.34 -4.12
CA ALA A 183 -14.52 -5.96 -3.14
C ALA A 183 -13.93 -7.24 -3.76
N ALA A 184 -12.69 -7.18 -4.21
CA ALA A 184 -11.99 -8.30 -4.82
C ALA A 184 -11.17 -9.09 -3.81
N GLN A 185 -11.07 -10.41 -3.97
CA GLN A 185 -10.11 -11.22 -3.25
C GLN A 185 -8.72 -11.14 -3.90
N ARG A 186 -8.69 -10.84 -5.19
CA ARG A 186 -7.44 -10.61 -5.93
C ARG A 186 -7.62 -9.52 -6.97
N THR A 187 -6.58 -8.71 -7.16
CA THR A 187 -6.50 -7.75 -8.27
C THR A 187 -5.31 -8.11 -9.14
N VAL A 188 -5.57 -8.31 -10.42
CA VAL A 188 -4.54 -8.50 -11.44
C VAL A 188 -4.33 -7.17 -12.14
N THR A 189 -3.22 -6.49 -11.82
CA THR A 189 -2.93 -5.15 -12.35
C THR A 189 -1.89 -5.20 -13.46
N MET A 190 -2.03 -4.35 -14.47
CA MET A 190 -1.24 -4.38 -15.69
C MET A 190 -0.02 -3.45 -15.61
N GLY A 191 1.16 -3.93 -16.04
CA GLY A 191 2.40 -3.19 -16.17
C GLY A 191 3.08 -2.84 -14.85
N ALA A 192 2.43 -2.04 -14.00
CA ALA A 192 2.95 -1.67 -12.69
C ALA A 192 1.83 -1.57 -11.65
N ILE A 193 2.18 -1.68 -10.36
CA ILE A 193 1.23 -1.47 -9.25
C ILE A 193 0.83 0.02 -9.24
N LYS A 194 -0.49 0.27 -9.22
CA LYS A 194 -1.01 1.62 -9.03
C LYS A 194 -1.00 1.97 -7.54
N THR A 195 -0.58 3.21 -7.22
CA THR A 195 -0.49 3.67 -5.82
C THR A 195 -1.78 3.46 -5.04
N GLY A 196 -2.92 3.65 -5.71
CA GLY A 196 -4.23 3.47 -5.12
C GLY A 196 -4.57 2.05 -4.68
N LEU A 197 -3.88 1.02 -5.19
CA LEU A 197 -4.05 -0.37 -4.71
C LEU A 197 -3.41 -0.62 -3.34
N LEU A 198 -2.53 0.26 -2.91
CA LEU A 198 -1.75 0.14 -1.66
C LEU A 198 -2.20 1.11 -0.56
N CYS A 199 -3.10 2.05 -0.88
CA CYS A 199 -3.51 3.12 0.00
C CYS A 199 -5.03 3.15 0.20
N ASN A 200 -5.46 3.68 1.34
CA ASN A 200 -6.86 3.94 1.69
C ASN A 200 -7.76 2.71 1.44
N GLN A 201 -9.02 2.92 1.04
CA GLN A 201 -9.96 1.84 0.74
C GLN A 201 -9.51 0.94 -0.41
N GLY A 202 -8.64 1.44 -1.30
CA GLY A 202 -8.08 0.62 -2.37
C GLY A 202 -7.32 -0.59 -1.84
N ARG A 203 -6.59 -0.46 -0.72
CA ARG A 203 -5.90 -1.58 -0.07
C ARG A 203 -6.87 -2.64 0.46
N GLU A 204 -8.02 -2.21 0.99
CA GLU A 204 -9.05 -3.12 1.52
C GLU A 204 -9.82 -3.84 0.41
N HIS A 205 -10.05 -3.14 -0.71
CA HIS A 205 -10.83 -3.65 -1.83
C HIS A 205 -10.02 -4.47 -2.85
N ALA A 206 -8.69 -4.31 -2.89
CA ALA A 206 -7.84 -4.96 -3.89
C ALA A 206 -7.56 -6.45 -3.61
N GLY A 207 -7.66 -6.89 -2.35
CA GLY A 207 -7.19 -8.22 -1.96
C GLY A 207 -5.70 -8.42 -2.24
N ASP A 208 -5.32 -9.60 -2.72
CA ASP A 208 -3.96 -9.88 -3.16
C ASP A 208 -3.70 -9.23 -4.52
N VAL A 209 -2.62 -8.45 -4.64
CA VAL A 209 -2.27 -7.74 -5.88
C VAL A 209 -1.18 -8.49 -6.63
N GLU A 210 -1.47 -8.89 -7.86
CA GLU A 210 -0.51 -9.50 -8.80
C GLU A 210 -0.30 -8.60 -10.01
N VAL A 211 0.97 -8.38 -10.40
CA VAL A 211 1.33 -7.57 -11.57
C VAL A 211 1.55 -8.46 -12.78
N ILE A 212 0.90 -8.12 -13.88
CA ILE A 212 1.11 -8.77 -15.17
C ILE A 212 2.00 -7.89 -16.05
N ASP A 213 3.07 -8.49 -16.57
CA ASP A 213 3.87 -7.87 -17.62
C ASP A 213 3.06 -7.85 -18.93
N ILE A 214 2.89 -6.65 -19.45
CA ILE A 214 2.13 -6.43 -20.69
C ILE A 214 3.04 -6.14 -21.89
N GLY A 215 4.38 -6.19 -21.69
CA GLY A 215 5.36 -5.97 -22.74
C GLY A 215 5.80 -4.50 -22.88
N ILE A 216 5.62 -3.68 -21.86
CA ILE A 216 6.21 -2.34 -21.82
C ILE A 216 7.70 -2.47 -21.49
N PRO A 217 8.61 -1.94 -22.31
CA PRO A 217 10.05 -2.03 -22.05
C PRO A 217 10.43 -1.40 -20.70
N ALA A 218 11.29 -2.08 -19.93
CA ALA A 218 11.72 -1.60 -18.60
C ALA A 218 12.31 -0.18 -18.63
N GLY A 219 12.94 0.22 -19.75
CA GLY A 219 13.46 1.58 -19.96
C GLY A 219 12.37 2.67 -19.91
N VAL A 220 11.10 2.34 -20.19
CA VAL A 220 9.99 3.29 -20.08
C VAL A 220 9.80 3.70 -18.63
N TYR A 221 9.79 2.75 -17.70
CA TYR A 221 9.66 3.03 -16.27
C TYR A 221 10.86 3.80 -15.70
N ALA A 222 12.05 3.57 -16.27
CA ALA A 222 13.28 4.25 -15.86
C ALA A 222 13.43 5.66 -16.47
N SER A 223 12.81 5.94 -17.63
CA SER A 223 12.98 7.20 -18.38
C SER A 223 12.22 8.38 -17.79
N ARG A 224 11.12 8.13 -17.08
CA ARG A 224 10.41 9.14 -16.30
C ARG A 224 10.96 9.13 -14.88
N ASN A 225 11.13 10.30 -14.26
CA ASN A 225 11.59 10.43 -12.88
C ASN A 225 10.49 9.96 -11.89
N LEU A 226 10.13 8.66 -11.97
CA LEU A 226 9.20 8.01 -11.05
C LEU A 226 9.87 7.89 -9.69
N ARG A 227 9.29 8.51 -8.67
CA ARG A 227 9.91 8.63 -7.34
C ARG A 227 9.18 7.85 -6.26
N THR A 228 8.16 7.08 -6.63
CA THR A 228 7.37 6.29 -5.69
C THR A 228 7.73 4.82 -5.82
N PHE A 229 8.10 4.22 -4.70
CA PHE A 229 8.59 2.84 -4.68
C PHE A 229 7.93 2.05 -3.56
N LEU A 230 7.67 0.78 -3.82
CA LEU A 230 7.35 -0.21 -2.81
C LEU A 230 8.65 -0.80 -2.29
N ILE A 231 8.87 -0.70 -0.98
CA ILE A 231 10.01 -1.35 -0.31
C ILE A 231 9.65 -2.81 -0.07
N GLU A 232 10.51 -3.71 -0.56
CA GLU A 232 10.37 -5.16 -0.40
C GLU A 232 11.44 -5.70 0.55
N SER A 233 11.28 -6.92 1.05
CA SER A 233 12.21 -7.53 2.02
C SER A 233 13.66 -7.58 1.53
N GLY A 234 13.86 -7.77 0.21
CA GLY A 234 15.19 -7.74 -0.40
C GLY A 234 15.88 -6.38 -0.31
N ASP A 235 15.11 -5.29 -0.42
CA ASP A 235 15.63 -3.93 -0.29
C ASP A 235 16.10 -3.65 1.13
N VAL A 236 15.30 -4.09 2.11
CA VAL A 236 15.67 -3.97 3.54
C VAL A 236 16.91 -4.80 3.84
N ALA A 237 16.96 -6.05 3.36
CA ALA A 237 18.11 -6.94 3.55
C ALA A 237 19.41 -6.36 2.97
N ALA A 238 19.34 -5.62 1.86
CA ALA A 238 20.48 -5.00 1.22
C ALA A 238 21.09 -3.83 2.03
N VAL A 239 20.28 -3.13 2.85
CA VAL A 239 20.74 -2.00 3.66
C VAL A 239 21.03 -2.38 5.12
N LEU A 240 20.60 -3.56 5.57
CA LEU A 240 20.91 -4.03 6.91
C LEU A 240 22.40 -4.35 7.05
N PRO A 241 23.11 -3.79 8.04
CA PRO A 241 24.52 -4.05 8.24
C PRO A 241 24.74 -5.50 8.69
N ARG A 242 25.71 -6.19 8.08
CA ARG A 242 26.12 -7.52 8.55
C ARG A 242 26.96 -7.38 9.81
N ARG A 243 26.56 -8.06 10.88
CA ARG A 243 27.34 -8.11 12.12
C ARG A 243 28.66 -8.86 11.89
N LYS A 244 29.79 -8.26 12.31
CA LYS A 244 31.08 -8.94 12.35
C LYS A 244 31.08 -9.99 13.46
N LEU A 245 31.81 -11.08 13.30
CA LEU A 245 31.97 -12.10 14.36
C LEU A 245 32.57 -11.54 15.66
N THR A 246 33.40 -10.49 15.54
CA THR A 246 34.02 -9.78 16.66
C THR A 246 33.19 -8.63 17.20
N ALA A 247 31.91 -8.50 16.76
CA ALA A 247 31.06 -7.41 17.20
C ALA A 247 30.69 -7.54 18.69
N HIS A 248 30.71 -6.42 19.39
CA HIS A 248 30.27 -6.32 20.77
C HIS A 248 29.18 -5.23 20.89
N LYS A 249 28.47 -5.19 22.02
CA LYS A 249 27.30 -4.35 22.22
C LYS A 249 27.48 -2.86 21.86
N TYR A 250 28.66 -2.30 22.05
CA TYR A 250 28.93 -0.88 21.73
C TYR A 250 29.36 -0.64 20.29
N SER A 251 29.76 -1.69 19.55
CA SER A 251 30.17 -1.57 18.16
C SER A 251 29.03 -1.74 17.16
N VAL A 252 27.85 -2.14 17.63
CA VAL A 252 26.66 -2.41 16.78
C VAL A 252 25.65 -1.25 16.75
N GLY A 253 25.92 -0.22 17.55
CA GLY A 253 25.09 0.98 17.66
C GLY A 253 24.49 1.17 19.03
N LYS A 254 24.50 2.41 19.50
CA LYS A 254 23.99 2.86 20.79
C LYS A 254 22.76 3.73 20.58
N VAL A 255 21.64 3.33 21.15
CA VAL A 255 20.38 4.08 21.06
C VAL A 255 20.02 4.64 22.43
N PHE A 256 19.78 5.95 22.50
CA PHE A 256 19.17 6.60 23.66
C PHE A 256 17.71 6.89 23.34
N ILE A 257 16.80 6.45 24.20
CA ILE A 257 15.36 6.65 24.07
C ILE A 257 14.92 7.54 25.22
N LEU A 258 14.30 8.65 24.93
CA LEU A 258 13.67 9.55 25.91
C LEU A 258 12.16 9.37 25.78
N ALA A 259 11.56 8.63 26.71
CA ALA A 259 10.19 8.17 26.58
C ALA A 259 9.54 7.87 27.94
N GLY A 260 8.22 7.85 27.96
CA GLY A 260 7.42 7.47 29.12
C GLY A 260 7.08 8.62 30.04
N SER A 261 5.94 8.51 30.69
CA SER A 261 5.43 9.35 31.77
C SER A 261 4.37 8.56 32.55
N THR A 262 3.84 9.13 33.62
CA THR A 262 2.72 8.54 34.37
C THR A 262 1.56 8.24 33.41
N GLY A 263 1.09 6.99 33.38
CA GLY A 263 0.07 6.47 32.47
C GLY A 263 0.59 5.96 31.12
N PHE A 264 1.82 6.32 30.69
CA PHE A 264 2.35 5.98 29.36
C PHE A 264 3.63 5.12 29.38
N THR A 265 3.79 4.28 30.39
CA THR A 265 4.95 3.36 30.52
C THR A 265 5.02 2.32 29.40
N GLY A 266 3.87 1.95 28.80
CA GLY A 266 3.79 0.99 27.70
C GLY A 266 4.53 1.46 26.45
N ALA A 267 4.36 2.72 26.06
CA ALA A 267 5.01 3.31 24.90
C ALA A 267 6.55 3.29 25.03
N ALA A 268 7.08 3.65 26.19
CA ALA A 268 8.50 3.60 26.47
C ALA A 268 9.07 2.17 26.41
N ALA A 269 8.35 1.20 26.97
CA ALA A 269 8.76 -0.20 26.91
C ALA A 269 8.77 -0.74 25.47
N LEU A 270 7.73 -0.44 24.67
CA LEU A 270 7.64 -0.85 23.27
C LEU A 270 8.76 -0.24 22.43
N ALA A 271 9.09 1.04 22.62
CA ALA A 271 10.19 1.69 21.93
C ALA A 271 11.54 1.04 22.25
N ALA A 272 11.79 0.69 23.51
CA ALA A 272 13.01 0.01 23.95
C ALA A 272 13.11 -1.41 23.36
N PHE A 273 12.03 -2.20 23.39
CA PHE A 273 11.99 -3.52 22.76
C PHE A 273 12.18 -3.44 21.23
N ALA A 274 11.56 -2.47 20.59
CA ALA A 274 11.70 -2.30 19.14
C ALA A 274 13.17 -2.01 18.76
N ALA A 275 13.85 -1.14 19.49
CA ALA A 275 15.26 -0.83 19.26
C ALA A 275 16.15 -2.07 19.43
N LEU A 276 15.95 -2.86 20.50
CA LEU A 276 16.71 -4.10 20.73
C LEU A 276 16.44 -5.13 19.60
N ARG A 277 15.17 -5.34 19.24
CA ARG A 277 14.78 -6.29 18.18
C ARG A 277 15.24 -5.87 16.79
N SER A 278 15.35 -4.55 16.54
CA SER A 278 15.92 -4.03 15.30
C SER A 278 17.44 -4.20 15.21
N GLY A 279 18.08 -4.65 16.31
CA GLY A 279 19.47 -5.00 16.32
C GLY A 279 20.41 -3.96 16.96
N ALA A 280 19.92 -2.98 17.70
CA ALA A 280 20.76 -2.08 18.46
C ALA A 280 21.65 -2.87 19.44
N GLY A 281 22.91 -2.46 19.57
CA GLY A 281 23.87 -3.12 20.45
C GLY A 281 23.68 -2.75 21.91
N ALA A 282 23.32 -1.50 22.20
CA ALA A 282 23.01 -1.01 23.53
C ALA A 282 21.84 -0.03 23.47
N VAL A 283 20.86 -0.22 24.33
CA VAL A 283 19.69 0.66 24.46
C VAL A 283 19.66 1.24 25.87
N LEU A 284 19.64 2.58 25.94
CA LEU A 284 19.41 3.36 27.14
C LEU A 284 18.01 3.98 27.05
N LEU A 285 17.17 3.76 28.06
CA LEU A 285 15.88 4.40 28.20
C LEU A 285 15.93 5.42 29.34
N GLY A 286 15.90 6.71 29.00
CA GLY A 286 15.68 7.80 29.94
C GLY A 286 14.19 8.01 30.16
N THR A 287 13.76 7.99 31.42
CA THR A 287 12.35 8.09 31.80
C THR A 287 12.20 8.86 33.10
N PRO A 288 11.06 9.53 33.39
CA PRO A 288 10.83 10.15 34.69
C PRO A 288 11.01 9.17 35.84
N GLU A 289 11.66 9.59 36.90
CA GLU A 289 11.93 8.77 38.10
C GLU A 289 10.65 8.15 38.69
N THR A 290 9.52 8.81 38.55
CA THR A 290 8.21 8.32 39.01
C THR A 290 7.78 7.01 38.37
N VAL A 291 8.17 6.75 37.13
CA VAL A 291 7.82 5.52 36.38
C VAL A 291 9.00 4.57 36.17
N TYR A 292 10.19 4.96 36.63
CA TYR A 292 11.40 4.13 36.59
C TYR A 292 11.20 2.72 37.15
N PRO A 293 10.61 2.55 38.37
CA PRO A 293 10.48 1.20 38.97
C PRO A 293 9.63 0.26 38.12
N ILE A 294 8.63 0.80 37.40
CA ILE A 294 7.76 0.03 36.53
C ILE A 294 8.53 -0.44 35.29
N LEU A 295 9.29 0.46 34.67
CA LEU A 295 10.04 0.18 33.46
C LEU A 295 11.27 -0.70 33.72
N ALA A 296 11.95 -0.51 34.86
CA ALA A 296 13.06 -1.37 35.26
C ALA A 296 12.64 -2.83 35.49
N LYS A 297 11.40 -3.06 35.96
CA LYS A 297 10.83 -4.43 36.05
C LYS A 297 10.44 -5.03 34.69
N LYS A 298 10.02 -4.21 33.75
CA LYS A 298 9.58 -4.68 32.40
C LYS A 298 10.74 -4.96 31.45
N LEU A 299 11.85 -4.25 31.62
CA LEU A 299 12.96 -4.22 30.66
C LEU A 299 14.20 -4.83 31.29
N SER A 300 14.49 -6.09 30.99
CA SER A 300 15.70 -6.79 31.47
C SER A 300 16.94 -6.52 30.62
N GLU A 301 16.77 -6.17 29.35
CA GLU A 301 17.86 -6.03 28.39
C GLU A 301 18.25 -4.57 28.11
N ALA A 302 17.32 -3.63 28.27
CA ALA A 302 17.59 -2.20 28.16
C ALA A 302 18.00 -1.61 29.49
N ILE A 303 18.95 -0.67 29.49
CA ILE A 303 19.36 0.08 30.65
C ILE A 303 18.36 1.21 30.87
N VAL A 304 17.64 1.18 31.98
CA VAL A 304 16.69 2.24 32.35
C VAL A 304 17.35 3.27 33.24
N VAL A 305 17.24 4.54 32.89
CA VAL A 305 17.86 5.67 33.61
C VAL A 305 16.76 6.56 34.17
N PRO A 306 16.67 6.74 35.51
CA PRO A 306 15.74 7.69 36.09
C PRO A 306 16.21 9.12 35.82
N LEU A 307 15.27 9.98 35.46
CA LEU A 307 15.47 11.40 35.21
C LEU A 307 14.52 12.22 36.09
N PRO A 308 14.88 13.46 36.47
CA PRO A 308 14.03 14.33 37.25
C PRO A 308 12.63 14.48 36.66
N ALA A 309 11.62 14.39 37.50
CA ALA A 309 10.21 14.41 37.10
C ALA A 309 9.52 15.70 37.56
N THR A 310 8.51 16.11 36.77
CA THR A 310 7.52 17.11 37.22
C THR A 310 6.56 16.51 38.24
N GLN A 311 5.76 17.34 38.89
CA GLN A 311 4.70 16.85 39.80
C GLN A 311 3.69 15.93 39.11
N SER A 312 3.47 16.11 37.81
CA SER A 312 2.59 15.24 37.02
C SER A 312 3.25 13.92 36.56
N GLY A 313 4.50 13.67 36.94
CA GLY A 313 5.22 12.45 36.59
C GLY A 313 5.67 12.39 35.13
N SER A 314 5.99 13.53 34.54
CA SER A 314 6.62 13.68 33.23
C SER A 314 8.04 14.27 33.37
N LEU A 315 8.78 14.44 32.25
CA LEU A 315 10.16 14.97 32.32
C LEU A 315 10.20 16.43 32.74
N SER A 316 11.10 16.74 33.71
CA SER A 316 11.37 18.10 34.15
C SER A 316 12.63 18.68 33.48
N MET A 317 12.66 20.01 33.32
CA MET A 317 13.84 20.76 32.85
C MET A 317 15.07 20.56 33.71
N ALA A 318 14.90 20.24 35.02
CA ALA A 318 16.02 19.93 35.92
C ALA A 318 16.90 18.76 35.39
N GLY A 319 16.35 17.88 34.55
CA GLY A 319 17.06 16.74 33.95
C GLY A 319 17.84 17.07 32.70
N ILE A 320 17.78 18.29 32.16
CA ILE A 320 18.29 18.61 30.80
C ILE A 320 19.78 18.25 30.61
N ARG A 321 20.63 18.55 31.56
CA ARG A 321 22.07 18.23 31.50
C ARG A 321 22.33 16.72 31.42
N GLN A 322 21.62 15.95 32.23
CA GLN A 322 21.74 14.48 32.23
C GLN A 322 21.27 13.91 30.88
N ILE A 323 20.19 14.44 30.31
CA ILE A 323 19.68 14.04 28.99
C ILE A 323 20.70 14.34 27.90
N GLU A 324 21.29 15.54 27.91
CA GLU A 324 22.31 15.92 26.93
C GLU A 324 23.57 15.04 26.98
N GLU A 325 23.99 14.61 28.17
CA GLU A 325 25.10 13.64 28.34
C GLU A 325 24.77 12.30 27.69
N ARG A 326 23.55 11.80 27.85
CA ARG A 326 23.09 10.55 27.22
C ARG A 326 22.95 10.68 25.71
N ILE A 327 22.52 11.83 25.22
CA ILE A 327 22.50 12.13 23.78
C ILE A 327 23.94 12.10 23.19
N ARG A 328 24.92 12.65 23.88
CA ARG A 328 26.33 12.60 23.43
C ARG A 328 26.90 11.18 23.40
N TRP A 329 26.43 10.31 24.29
CA TRP A 329 26.83 8.90 24.33
C TRP A 329 26.23 8.10 23.17
N ALA A 330 25.03 8.44 22.68
CA ALA A 330 24.25 7.68 21.71
C ALA A 330 24.66 7.99 20.27
N ASP A 331 24.57 7.00 19.40
CA ASP A 331 24.67 7.17 17.94
C ASP A 331 23.36 7.67 17.34
N VAL A 332 22.22 7.29 17.97
CA VAL A 332 20.86 7.74 17.61
C VAL A 332 20.06 8.02 18.88
N THR A 333 19.31 9.11 18.88
CA THR A 333 18.36 9.44 19.95
C THR A 333 16.91 9.31 19.42
N VAL A 334 16.04 8.67 20.19
CA VAL A 334 14.59 8.61 19.94
C VAL A 334 13.90 9.44 21.02
N ILE A 335 13.03 10.36 20.63
CA ILE A 335 12.30 11.23 21.56
C ILE A 335 10.81 11.20 21.25
N GLY A 336 9.98 11.02 22.28
CA GLY A 336 8.55 11.31 22.13
C GLY A 336 7.59 10.27 22.66
N PRO A 337 7.82 8.94 22.50
CA PRO A 337 6.81 7.95 22.84
C PRO A 337 6.33 8.08 24.29
N GLY A 338 5.08 8.58 24.48
CA GLY A 338 4.45 8.69 25.79
C GLY A 338 5.10 9.70 26.75
N LEU A 339 5.67 10.79 26.26
CA LEU A 339 6.29 11.84 27.09
C LEU A 339 5.29 12.75 27.79
N SER A 340 4.03 12.73 27.40
CA SER A 340 2.99 13.69 27.79
C SER A 340 3.15 15.11 27.20
N GLN A 341 2.14 15.93 27.42
CA GLN A 341 2.06 17.31 26.90
C GLN A 341 2.28 18.37 28.03
N ASN A 342 2.93 17.98 29.14
CA ASN A 342 3.28 18.92 30.20
C ASN A 342 4.19 20.04 29.66
N ALA A 343 4.03 21.27 30.12
CA ALA A 343 4.74 22.44 29.61
C ALA A 343 6.26 22.31 29.72
N GLU A 344 6.79 21.86 30.86
CA GLU A 344 8.23 21.64 31.04
C GLU A 344 8.75 20.54 30.07
N THR A 345 7.99 19.46 29.89
CA THR A 345 8.36 18.39 28.98
C THR A 345 8.39 18.89 27.51
N VAL A 346 7.44 19.73 27.12
CA VAL A 346 7.44 20.38 25.80
C VAL A 346 8.68 21.25 25.62
N GLU A 347 9.08 22.00 26.66
CA GLU A 347 10.29 22.84 26.62
C GLU A 347 11.56 22.00 26.51
N VAL A 348 11.67 20.89 27.28
CA VAL A 348 12.77 19.92 27.16
C VAL A 348 12.91 19.42 25.73
N VAL A 349 11.81 18.95 25.12
CA VAL A 349 11.82 18.44 23.73
C VAL A 349 12.23 19.53 22.76
N ALA A 350 11.68 20.74 22.87
CA ALA A 350 11.98 21.87 22.00
C ALA A 350 13.48 22.24 22.05
N GLN A 351 14.04 22.34 23.25
CA GLN A 351 15.47 22.65 23.45
C GLN A 351 16.36 21.58 22.83
N LEU A 352 16.08 20.28 23.11
CA LEU A 352 16.87 19.16 22.60
C LEU A 352 16.79 19.04 21.08
N ALA A 353 15.64 19.34 20.47
CA ALA A 353 15.47 19.29 19.04
C ALA A 353 16.12 20.47 18.32
N ALA A 354 16.17 21.66 18.95
CA ALA A 354 16.72 22.88 18.36
C ALA A 354 18.25 22.90 18.37
N THR A 355 18.90 22.17 19.27
CA THR A 355 20.33 22.30 19.54
C THR A 355 21.08 20.97 19.37
N GLY A 356 22.38 21.02 19.08
CA GLY A 356 23.28 19.89 19.07
C GLY A 356 23.47 19.23 17.70
N LYS A 357 24.17 18.09 17.71
CA LYS A 357 24.54 17.30 16.52
C LYS A 357 24.08 15.86 16.70
N GLY A 358 24.10 15.06 15.63
CA GLY A 358 23.78 13.64 15.62
C GLY A 358 22.41 13.32 15.04
N LYS A 359 22.00 12.07 15.15
CA LYS A 359 20.76 11.53 14.55
C LYS A 359 19.64 11.49 15.58
N MET A 360 18.48 11.97 15.22
CA MET A 360 17.32 12.01 16.10
C MET A 360 16.05 11.54 15.39
N LEU A 361 15.30 10.66 16.04
CA LEU A 361 13.96 10.29 15.64
C LEU A 361 12.97 10.93 16.60
N ILE A 362 11.96 11.63 16.08
CA ILE A 362 10.93 12.32 16.87
C ILE A 362 9.57 11.70 16.51
N ASP A 363 8.88 11.21 17.53
CA ASP A 363 7.60 10.52 17.41
C ASP A 363 6.57 11.04 18.42
N ALA A 364 5.31 10.76 18.18
CA ALA A 364 4.20 10.94 19.12
C ALA A 364 4.22 12.31 19.85
N ASP A 365 4.30 12.32 21.21
CA ASP A 365 4.32 13.55 22.00
C ASP A 365 5.52 14.46 21.70
N GLY A 366 6.61 13.90 21.19
CA GLY A 366 7.73 14.68 20.66
C GLY A 366 7.32 15.54 19.48
N LEU A 367 6.53 15.00 18.55
CA LEU A 367 5.99 15.75 17.40
C LEU A 367 4.99 16.80 17.86
N ASN A 368 4.12 16.47 18.83
CA ASN A 368 3.19 17.42 19.43
C ASN A 368 3.92 18.60 20.09
N ALA A 369 5.01 18.33 20.80
CA ALA A 369 5.85 19.36 21.41
C ALA A 369 6.48 20.28 20.35
N ILE A 370 7.01 19.71 19.26
CA ILE A 370 7.55 20.49 18.14
C ILE A 370 6.47 21.33 17.45
N ALA A 371 5.27 20.80 17.26
CA ALA A 371 4.16 21.55 16.68
C ALA A 371 3.78 22.77 17.53
N ARG A 372 3.77 22.64 18.87
CA ARG A 372 3.51 23.75 19.79
C ARG A 372 4.64 24.79 19.83
N SER A 373 5.89 24.33 19.75
CA SER A 373 7.07 25.21 19.84
C SER A 373 7.47 25.82 18.50
N GLY A 374 6.89 25.35 17.41
CA GLY A 374 7.11 25.81 16.04
C GLY A 374 8.16 24.97 15.29
N VAL A 375 7.73 24.37 14.18
CA VAL A 375 8.55 23.48 13.32
C VAL A 375 9.83 24.11 12.78
N ARG A 376 9.91 25.44 12.75
CA ARG A 376 11.11 26.18 12.29
C ARG A 376 12.36 25.89 13.16
N LEU A 377 12.18 25.44 14.42
CA LEU A 377 13.32 25.10 15.29
C LEU A 377 14.11 23.91 14.75
N LEU A 378 13.47 22.96 14.03
CA LEU A 378 14.15 21.82 13.43
C LEU A 378 15.13 22.24 12.30
N ARG A 379 14.86 23.36 11.61
CA ARG A 379 15.75 23.90 10.57
C ARG A 379 17.03 24.53 11.13
N LYS A 380 17.02 24.92 12.40
CA LYS A 380 18.18 25.51 13.09
C LYS A 380 19.09 24.44 13.68
N SER A 381 18.60 23.21 13.81
CA SER A 381 19.37 22.13 14.38
C SER A 381 20.38 21.59 13.34
N GLY A 382 21.60 21.31 13.78
CA GLY A 382 22.59 20.61 12.98
C GLY A 382 22.41 19.09 12.96
N ARG A 383 21.21 18.58 13.25
CA ARG A 383 20.89 17.15 13.37
C ARG A 383 20.29 16.58 12.09
N GLU A 384 20.56 15.32 11.85
CA GLU A 384 19.76 14.51 10.93
C GLU A 384 18.50 14.05 11.66
N ILE A 385 17.33 14.50 11.20
CA ILE A 385 16.04 14.25 11.89
C ILE A 385 15.13 13.40 11.04
N ILE A 386 14.58 12.33 11.63
CA ILE A 386 13.48 11.52 11.10
C ILE A 386 12.26 11.81 11.95
N VAL A 387 11.12 11.99 11.32
CA VAL A 387 9.81 12.16 11.99
C VAL A 387 8.86 11.04 11.56
N THR A 388 8.03 10.55 12.49
CA THR A 388 7.09 9.44 12.27
C THR A 388 5.65 9.86 12.58
N PRO A 389 5.08 10.83 11.82
CA PRO A 389 3.71 11.25 12.03
C PRO A 389 2.72 10.18 11.58
N HIS A 390 1.58 10.08 12.26
CA HIS A 390 0.43 9.33 11.79
C HIS A 390 -0.71 10.28 11.40
N SER A 391 -1.72 9.78 10.67
CA SER A 391 -2.81 10.58 10.10
C SER A 391 -3.87 11.08 11.11
N GLY A 392 -3.77 10.69 12.38
CA GLY A 392 -4.71 11.08 13.44
C GLY A 392 -4.25 12.28 14.23
#